data_1fd0b86abc2efb27f43e65d8f73c0487
#
_entry.id   1fd0b86abc2efb27f43e65d8f73c0487
#
_cell.length_a   1.000
_cell.length_b   1.000
_cell.length_c   1.000
_cell.angle_alpha   90.00
_cell.angle_beta   90.00
_cell.angle_gamma   90.00
#
_symmetry.space_group_name_H-M   'P 1'
#
loop_
_entity.id
_entity.type
_entity.pdbx_description
1 polymer ?
#
loop_
_entity_poly.entity_id
_entity_poly.type
_entity_poly.pdbx_seq_one_letter_code
_entity_poly.pdbx_strand_id
1 'polypeptide(L)'
;MVSIEFIGKLDHFYFSKFADNTKQSMRRFFVEQYFENGAALFGRESSEELQDFRDASGERFRNLTDRQTLTIVQTAVQRTRNWSHMGSLDQAGFEYARLVATLDTRTSLLCLSIDGKLVRVGTAQGAIQRLNKLEPADFAEELYGSELAKQVRQDPSSVIREYLEDDGLTIKDSLADTGLGIPPFHPNCRTRMEGYFDYLD
;
A
#
# COMPACT_ATOMS: atom_id res chain seq x y z
N MET A 1 -1.36 -2.67 14.70
CA MET A 1 0.06 -3.10 14.57
C MET A 1 0.14 -4.01 13.34
N VAL A 2 0.98 -3.66 12.36
CA VAL A 2 1.19 -4.51 11.18
C VAL A 2 1.90 -5.78 11.64
N SER A 3 1.37 -6.94 11.30
CA SER A 3 1.93 -8.21 11.78
C SER A 3 3.18 -8.60 10.96
N ILE A 4 4.08 -9.37 11.58
CA ILE A 4 5.22 -10.00 10.89
C ILE A 4 4.74 -10.84 9.71
N GLU A 5 3.59 -11.46 9.87
CA GLU A 5 2.92 -12.25 8.84
C GLU A 5 2.56 -11.40 7.60
N PHE A 6 2.10 -10.16 7.83
CA PHE A 6 1.85 -9.22 6.73
C PHE A 6 3.13 -8.86 5.95
N ILE A 7 4.22 -8.60 6.66
CA ILE A 7 5.53 -8.35 6.01
C ILE A 7 5.99 -9.56 5.20
N GLY A 8 5.75 -10.78 5.72
CA GLY A 8 6.05 -12.01 5.00
C GLY A 8 5.26 -12.16 3.69
N LYS A 9 4.00 -11.73 3.66
CA LYS A 9 3.16 -11.77 2.45
C LYS A 9 3.58 -10.71 1.43
N LEU A 10 3.93 -9.51 1.89
CA LEU A 10 4.53 -8.49 1.01
C LEU A 10 5.82 -8.98 0.38
N ASP A 11 6.65 -9.62 1.18
CA ASP A 11 7.90 -10.23 0.76
C ASP A 11 7.68 -11.22 -0.38
N HIS A 12 6.77 -12.16 -0.21
CA HIS A 12 6.45 -13.13 -1.24
C HIS A 12 5.97 -12.48 -2.55
N PHE A 13 5.11 -11.48 -2.46
CA PHE A 13 4.60 -10.77 -3.64
C PHE A 13 5.70 -10.05 -4.42
N TYR A 14 6.52 -9.25 -3.73
CA TYR A 14 7.55 -8.47 -4.39
C TYR A 14 8.73 -9.30 -4.87
N PHE A 15 9.01 -10.41 -4.20
CA PHE A 15 10.18 -11.24 -4.46
C PHE A 15 9.88 -12.58 -5.11
N SER A 16 8.61 -12.83 -5.51
CA SER A 16 8.21 -14.09 -6.16
C SER A 16 8.99 -14.43 -7.41
N LYS A 17 9.58 -13.42 -8.07
CA LYS A 17 10.41 -13.59 -9.28
C LYS A 17 11.91 -13.74 -9.00
N PHE A 18 12.34 -13.57 -7.74
CA PHE A 18 13.76 -13.73 -7.38
C PHE A 18 14.09 -15.17 -7.02
N ALA A 19 15.37 -15.54 -7.17
CA ALA A 19 15.84 -16.85 -6.73
C ALA A 19 15.59 -17.04 -5.22
N ASP A 20 15.26 -18.24 -4.79
CA ASP A 20 14.85 -18.53 -3.41
C ASP A 20 15.87 -18.08 -2.34
N ASN A 21 17.17 -18.18 -2.63
CA ASN A 21 18.21 -17.70 -1.73
C ASN A 21 18.14 -16.18 -1.50
N THR A 22 17.84 -15.41 -2.56
CA THR A 22 17.66 -13.96 -2.47
C THR A 22 16.41 -13.63 -1.70
N LYS A 23 15.31 -14.35 -1.93
CA LYS A 23 14.05 -14.20 -1.17
C LYS A 23 14.27 -14.40 0.33
N GLN A 24 14.91 -15.52 0.72
CA GLN A 24 15.14 -15.83 2.13
C GLN A 24 16.03 -14.79 2.83
N SER A 25 17.07 -14.33 2.13
CA SER A 25 17.97 -13.30 2.65
C SER A 25 17.28 -11.96 2.83
N MET A 26 16.46 -11.56 1.87
CA MET A 26 15.67 -10.33 1.97
C MET A 26 14.60 -10.43 3.07
N ARG A 27 13.91 -11.57 3.17
CA ARG A 27 12.93 -11.81 4.22
C ARG A 27 13.54 -11.67 5.61
N ARG A 28 14.69 -12.30 5.84
CA ARG A 28 15.41 -12.19 7.11
C ARG A 28 15.79 -10.74 7.39
N PHE A 29 16.34 -10.04 6.41
CA PHE A 29 16.71 -8.64 6.53
C PHE A 29 15.52 -7.73 6.88
N PHE A 30 14.37 -7.87 6.19
CA PHE A 30 13.17 -7.09 6.52
C PHE A 30 12.65 -7.38 7.92
N VAL A 31 12.66 -8.63 8.35
CA VAL A 31 12.25 -9.02 9.71
C VAL A 31 13.19 -8.42 10.75
N GLU A 32 14.50 -8.54 10.55
CA GLU A 32 15.51 -7.95 11.43
C GLU A 32 15.31 -6.42 11.53
N GLN A 33 15.19 -5.73 10.39
CA GLN A 33 15.00 -4.28 10.37
C GLN A 33 13.67 -3.84 11.01
N TYR A 34 12.61 -4.62 10.85
CA TYR A 34 11.35 -4.35 11.53
C TYR A 34 11.48 -4.45 13.06
N PHE A 35 12.18 -5.45 13.56
CA PHE A 35 12.38 -5.60 15.00
C PHE A 35 13.34 -4.58 15.59
N GLU A 36 14.39 -4.21 14.87
CA GLU A 36 15.41 -3.27 15.34
C GLU A 36 14.94 -1.81 15.24
N ASN A 37 14.23 -1.45 14.18
CA ASN A 37 13.91 -0.07 13.84
C ASN A 37 12.41 0.23 13.66
N GLY A 38 11.53 -0.73 13.98
CA GLY A 38 10.12 -0.80 13.57
C GLY A 38 9.33 0.51 13.51
N ALA A 39 9.33 1.31 14.58
CA ALA A 39 8.59 2.57 14.60
C ALA A 39 9.30 3.70 13.83
N ALA A 40 10.62 3.68 13.72
CA ALA A 40 11.38 4.72 13.05
C ALA A 40 11.29 4.61 11.52
N LEU A 41 11.40 3.38 10.97
CA LEU A 41 11.27 3.13 9.53
C LEU A 41 9.84 3.38 9.00
N PHE A 42 8.83 3.16 9.84
CA PHE A 42 7.42 3.20 9.42
C PHE A 42 6.68 4.45 9.89
N GLY A 43 7.28 5.26 10.77
CA GLY A 43 6.64 6.43 11.38
C GLY A 43 7.17 7.80 10.94
N ARG A 44 8.29 7.89 10.24
CA ARG A 44 8.93 9.16 9.83
C ARG A 44 9.31 9.15 8.36
N GLU A 45 9.02 10.27 7.69
CA GLU A 45 9.44 10.56 6.32
C GLU A 45 10.87 11.13 6.29
N SER A 46 11.82 10.58 7.01
CA SER A 46 13.17 11.09 6.82
C SER A 46 13.78 10.43 5.59
N SER A 47 14.21 11.27 4.65
CA SER A 47 14.95 10.85 3.46
C SER A 47 16.26 10.15 3.84
N GLU A 48 16.78 10.42 5.01
CA GLU A 48 18.03 9.91 5.54
C GLU A 48 17.85 8.46 6.03
N GLU A 49 16.82 8.15 6.80
CA GLU A 49 16.55 6.77 7.26
C GLU A 49 16.19 5.82 6.10
N LEU A 50 15.48 6.33 5.08
CA LEU A 50 15.23 5.58 3.85
C LEU A 50 16.51 5.37 3.04
N GLN A 51 17.42 6.32 3.06
CA GLN A 51 18.71 6.22 2.40
C GLN A 51 19.60 5.19 3.12
N ASP A 52 19.68 5.25 4.43
CA ASP A 52 20.43 4.29 5.25
C ASP A 52 19.92 2.86 5.06
N PHE A 53 18.60 2.69 5.02
CA PHE A 53 17.98 1.41 4.74
C PHE A 53 18.27 0.92 3.31
N ARG A 54 18.28 1.82 2.33
CA ARG A 54 18.66 1.53 0.95
C ARG A 54 20.11 1.08 0.88
N ASP A 55 21.01 1.78 1.55
CA ASP A 55 22.44 1.51 1.49
C ASP A 55 22.76 0.17 2.15
N ALA A 56 22.17 -0.13 3.32
CA ALA A 56 22.26 -1.42 3.97
C ALA A 56 21.67 -2.56 3.11
N SER A 57 20.56 -2.29 2.42
CA SER A 57 19.94 -3.24 1.50
C SER A 57 20.78 -3.48 0.26
N GLY A 58 21.37 -2.42 -0.32
CA GLY A 58 22.23 -2.48 -1.49
C GLY A 58 23.51 -3.26 -1.24
N GLU A 59 24.14 -3.08 -0.08
CA GLU A 59 25.32 -3.83 0.32
C GLU A 59 25.04 -5.33 0.45
N ARG A 60 23.89 -5.69 0.99
CA ARG A 60 23.49 -7.09 1.22
C ARG A 60 23.02 -7.80 -0.04
N PHE A 61 22.44 -7.06 -1.01
CA PHE A 61 21.80 -7.60 -2.20
C PHE A 61 22.40 -7.08 -3.52
N ARG A 62 23.71 -7.20 -3.65
CA ARG A 62 24.49 -6.72 -4.81
C ARG A 62 23.96 -7.12 -6.19
N ASN A 63 23.15 -8.19 -6.28
CA ASN A 63 22.60 -8.69 -7.54
C ASN A 63 21.28 -7.99 -7.94
N LEU A 64 20.74 -7.11 -7.09
CA LEU A 64 19.56 -6.30 -7.39
C LEU A 64 20.02 -4.92 -7.81
N THR A 65 19.43 -4.38 -8.86
CA THR A 65 19.69 -2.99 -9.19
C THR A 65 19.16 -2.10 -8.07
N ASP A 66 19.93 -1.12 -7.64
CA ASP A 66 19.53 -0.14 -6.62
C ASP A 66 18.10 0.38 -6.82
N ARG A 67 17.73 0.64 -8.08
CA ARG A 67 16.41 1.14 -8.44
C ARG A 67 15.30 0.14 -8.10
N GLN A 68 15.51 -1.15 -8.33
CA GLN A 68 14.50 -2.18 -8.04
C GLN A 68 14.34 -2.36 -6.54
N THR A 69 15.45 -2.42 -5.81
CA THR A 69 15.44 -2.51 -4.35
C THR A 69 14.72 -1.33 -3.73
N LEU A 70 15.07 -0.11 -4.14
CA LEU A 70 14.43 1.10 -3.64
C LEU A 70 12.92 1.11 -3.93
N THR A 71 12.51 0.73 -5.13
CA THR A 71 11.08 0.64 -5.50
C THR A 71 10.33 -0.34 -4.61
N ILE A 72 10.90 -1.51 -4.35
CA ILE A 72 10.29 -2.54 -3.49
C ILE A 72 10.14 -2.01 -2.07
N VAL A 73 11.24 -1.48 -1.51
CA VAL A 73 11.26 -0.95 -0.15
C VAL A 73 10.27 0.20 0.02
N GLN A 74 10.29 1.18 -0.86
CA GLN A 74 9.39 2.33 -0.79
C GLN A 74 7.93 1.90 -0.87
N THR A 75 7.60 0.94 -1.74
CA THR A 75 6.23 0.44 -1.87
C THR A 75 5.79 -0.32 -0.62
N ALA A 76 6.67 -1.14 -0.04
CA ALA A 76 6.40 -1.88 1.20
C ALA A 76 6.20 -0.92 2.39
N VAL A 77 7.09 0.05 2.56
CA VAL A 77 6.99 1.08 3.61
C VAL A 77 5.68 1.86 3.47
N GLN A 78 5.35 2.31 2.26
CA GLN A 78 4.13 3.08 2.02
C GLN A 78 2.87 2.26 2.30
N ARG A 79 2.85 0.98 1.94
CA ARG A 79 1.73 0.08 2.26
C ARG A 79 1.58 -0.12 3.75
N THR A 80 2.65 -0.45 4.44
CA THR A 80 2.65 -0.62 5.90
C THR A 80 2.14 0.63 6.60
N ARG A 81 2.62 1.80 6.19
CA ARG A 81 2.19 3.09 6.72
C ARG A 81 0.70 3.32 6.52
N ASN A 82 0.21 3.20 5.29
CA ASN A 82 -1.20 3.42 4.98
C ASN A 82 -2.11 2.43 5.72
N TRP A 83 -1.75 1.17 5.75
CA TRP A 83 -2.56 0.14 6.40
C TRP A 83 -2.56 0.28 7.93
N SER A 84 -1.42 0.63 8.53
CA SER A 84 -1.38 0.93 9.97
C SER A 84 -2.16 2.20 10.31
N HIS A 85 -2.08 3.22 9.44
CA HIS A 85 -2.84 4.44 9.62
C HIS A 85 -4.34 4.20 9.51
N MET A 86 -4.79 3.37 8.58
CA MET A 86 -6.19 2.95 8.48
C MET A 86 -6.68 2.31 9.78
N GLY A 87 -5.88 1.42 10.38
CA GLY A 87 -6.19 0.85 11.70
C GLY A 87 -6.28 1.90 12.81
N SER A 88 -5.46 2.95 12.75
CA SER A 88 -5.53 4.06 13.71
C SER A 88 -6.78 4.92 13.51
N LEU A 89 -7.20 5.15 12.27
CA LEU A 89 -8.43 5.87 11.95
C LEU A 89 -9.67 5.10 12.41
N ASP A 90 -9.68 3.79 12.21
CA ASP A 90 -10.74 2.90 12.70
C ASP A 90 -10.87 2.96 14.23
N GLN A 91 -9.74 2.86 14.95
CA GLN A 91 -9.72 2.98 16.42
C GLN A 91 -10.13 4.36 16.92
N ALA A 92 -9.86 5.41 16.16
CA ALA A 92 -10.24 6.77 16.46
C ALA A 92 -11.71 7.08 16.10
N GLY A 93 -12.44 6.13 15.49
CA GLY A 93 -13.85 6.26 15.16
C GLY A 93 -14.15 7.12 13.93
N PHE A 94 -13.19 7.27 13.02
CA PHE A 94 -13.44 7.91 11.74
C PHE A 94 -14.33 7.01 10.86
N GLU A 95 -15.36 7.59 10.28
CA GLU A 95 -16.20 6.89 9.33
C GLU A 95 -15.57 6.83 7.93
N TYR A 96 -14.91 7.92 7.53
CA TYR A 96 -14.30 8.06 6.21
C TYR A 96 -12.82 8.43 6.32
N ALA A 97 -12.06 7.97 5.33
CA ALA A 97 -10.71 8.43 5.05
C ALA A 97 -10.66 9.03 3.64
N ARG A 98 -10.01 10.19 3.50
CA ARG A 98 -9.76 10.86 2.22
C ARG A 98 -8.47 10.34 1.62
N LEU A 99 -8.52 10.01 0.35
CA LEU A 99 -7.34 9.66 -0.46
C LEU A 99 -6.69 10.94 -0.96
N VAL A 100 -5.40 11.12 -0.66
CA VAL A 100 -4.64 12.33 -1.01
C VAL A 100 -3.43 11.94 -1.84
N ALA A 101 -3.46 12.24 -3.13
CA ALA A 101 -2.35 12.00 -4.03
C ALA A 101 -1.32 13.14 -3.96
N THR A 102 -0.05 12.82 -4.15
CA THR A 102 0.97 13.84 -4.39
C THR A 102 0.93 14.22 -5.87
N LEU A 103 0.44 15.42 -6.17
CA LEU A 103 0.22 15.89 -7.54
C LEU A 103 1.49 16.54 -8.09
N ASP A 104 2.15 15.86 -9.03
CA ASP A 104 3.28 16.36 -9.79
C ASP A 104 3.38 15.65 -11.15
N THR A 105 4.43 15.91 -11.92
CA THR A 105 4.65 15.30 -13.25
C THR A 105 4.83 13.78 -13.24
N ARG A 106 4.99 13.16 -12.06
CA ARG A 106 5.14 11.71 -11.87
C ARG A 106 3.86 11.06 -11.37
N THR A 107 2.79 11.81 -11.18
CA THR A 107 1.51 11.28 -10.68
C THR A 107 0.86 10.42 -11.74
N SER A 108 0.54 9.18 -11.39
CA SER A 108 -0.14 8.26 -12.30
C SER A 108 -1.59 8.67 -12.51
N LEU A 109 -2.18 8.25 -13.65
CA LEU A 109 -3.60 8.48 -13.93
C LEU A 109 -4.50 7.88 -12.84
N LEU A 110 -4.14 6.74 -12.28
CA LEU A 110 -4.88 6.13 -11.18
C LEU A 110 -4.87 7.04 -9.95
N CYS A 111 -3.71 7.53 -9.53
CA CYS A 111 -3.62 8.46 -8.40
C CYS A 111 -4.39 9.76 -8.64
N LEU A 112 -4.38 10.27 -9.87
CA LEU A 112 -5.20 11.44 -10.25
C LEU A 112 -6.70 11.16 -10.16
N SER A 113 -7.13 9.96 -10.58
CA SER A 113 -8.56 9.59 -10.60
C SER A 113 -9.16 9.40 -9.20
N ILE A 114 -8.32 9.07 -8.22
CA ILE A 114 -8.75 8.82 -6.84
C ILE A 114 -8.44 9.99 -5.88
N ASP A 115 -7.73 11.00 -6.34
CA ASP A 115 -7.41 12.16 -5.50
C ASP A 115 -8.67 12.83 -4.97
N GLY A 116 -8.68 13.12 -3.67
CA GLY A 116 -9.82 13.69 -2.96
C GLY A 116 -10.99 12.74 -2.71
N LYS A 117 -10.96 11.51 -3.21
CA LYS A 117 -12.06 10.54 -2.99
C LYS A 117 -12.04 10.01 -1.56
N LEU A 118 -13.22 9.59 -1.10
CA LEU A 118 -13.43 9.04 0.22
C LEU A 118 -13.56 7.51 0.15
N VAL A 119 -13.07 6.84 1.18
CA VAL A 119 -13.28 5.42 1.41
C VAL A 119 -13.77 5.20 2.83
N ARG A 120 -14.74 4.28 3.02
CA ARG A 120 -15.20 3.93 4.38
C ARG A 120 -14.11 3.19 5.12
N VAL A 121 -13.78 3.71 6.30
CA VAL A 121 -12.70 3.17 7.14
C VAL A 121 -12.97 1.72 7.53
N GLY A 122 -14.19 1.38 7.94
CA GLY A 122 -14.57 0.03 8.32
C GLY A 122 -14.41 -0.99 7.19
N THR A 123 -14.87 -0.65 5.97
CA THR A 123 -14.71 -1.51 4.78
C THR A 123 -13.25 -1.70 4.42
N ALA A 124 -12.47 -0.61 4.38
CA ALA A 124 -11.04 -0.66 4.08
C ALA A 124 -10.26 -1.47 5.12
N GLN A 125 -10.58 -1.32 6.40
CA GLN A 125 -9.95 -2.10 7.48
C GLN A 125 -10.34 -3.58 7.39
N GLY A 126 -11.58 -3.90 7.07
CA GLY A 126 -12.04 -5.27 6.79
C GLY A 126 -11.27 -5.91 5.64
N ALA A 127 -11.10 -5.19 4.53
CA ALA A 127 -10.30 -5.62 3.38
C ALA A 127 -8.84 -5.89 3.78
N ILE A 128 -8.21 -4.99 4.54
CA ILE A 128 -6.84 -5.18 5.04
C ILE A 128 -6.73 -6.44 5.89
N GLN A 129 -7.67 -6.65 6.84
CA GLN A 129 -7.67 -7.83 7.70
C GLN A 129 -7.86 -9.13 6.91
N ARG A 130 -8.71 -9.11 5.88
CA ARG A 130 -8.94 -10.25 4.99
C ARG A 130 -7.70 -10.55 4.14
N LEU A 131 -7.15 -9.53 3.49
CA LEU A 131 -5.94 -9.65 2.66
C LEU A 131 -4.74 -10.19 3.47
N ASN A 132 -4.62 -9.80 4.73
CA ASN A 132 -3.57 -10.30 5.62
C ASN A 132 -3.68 -11.80 5.96
N LYS A 133 -4.83 -12.41 5.73
CA LYS A 133 -5.05 -13.85 5.97
C LYS A 133 -4.85 -14.70 4.72
N LEU A 134 -4.75 -14.07 3.55
CA LEU A 134 -4.57 -14.79 2.30
C LEU A 134 -3.17 -15.39 2.21
N GLU A 135 -3.08 -16.53 1.54
CA GLU A 135 -1.79 -17.04 1.10
C GLU A 135 -1.15 -16.07 0.08
N PRO A 136 0.18 -16.03 0.00
CA PRO A 136 0.88 -15.04 -0.83
C PRO A 136 0.47 -15.03 -2.31
N ALA A 137 0.15 -16.18 -2.89
CA ALA A 137 -0.29 -16.29 -4.28
C ALA A 137 -1.68 -15.67 -4.46
N ASP A 138 -2.61 -15.97 -3.55
CA ASP A 138 -3.98 -15.44 -3.57
C ASP A 138 -3.99 -13.93 -3.31
N PHE A 139 -3.15 -13.47 -2.39
CA PHE A 139 -2.93 -12.04 -2.15
C PHE A 139 -2.47 -11.30 -3.42
N ALA A 140 -1.51 -11.87 -4.14
CA ALA A 140 -1.01 -11.27 -5.36
C ALA A 140 -2.08 -11.29 -6.47
N GLU A 141 -2.83 -12.37 -6.61
CA GLU A 141 -3.90 -12.50 -7.59
C GLU A 141 -5.00 -11.48 -7.32
N GLU A 142 -5.45 -11.33 -6.07
CA GLU A 142 -6.52 -10.42 -5.72
C GLU A 142 -6.16 -8.96 -5.99
N LEU A 143 -4.98 -8.51 -5.59
CA LEU A 143 -4.56 -7.11 -5.75
C LEU A 143 -4.05 -6.77 -7.16
N TYR A 144 -3.58 -7.74 -7.91
CA TYR A 144 -2.86 -7.44 -9.16
C TYR A 144 -3.25 -8.32 -10.34
N GLY A 145 -3.74 -9.52 -10.10
CA GLY A 145 -4.09 -10.50 -11.11
C GLY A 145 -5.56 -10.50 -11.51
N SER A 146 -6.45 -10.06 -10.61
CA SER A 146 -7.89 -10.04 -10.86
C SER A 146 -8.25 -9.20 -12.08
N GLU A 147 -9.36 -9.52 -12.74
CA GLU A 147 -9.83 -8.80 -13.92
C GLU A 147 -10.10 -7.32 -13.58
N LEU A 148 -10.69 -7.05 -12.43
CA LEU A 148 -10.93 -5.69 -11.95
C LEU A 148 -9.61 -4.92 -11.75
N ALA A 149 -8.58 -5.56 -11.19
CA ALA A 149 -7.27 -4.94 -11.03
C ALA A 149 -6.60 -4.62 -12.36
N LYS A 150 -6.83 -5.43 -13.40
CA LYS A 150 -6.37 -5.16 -14.77
C LYS A 150 -7.12 -3.98 -15.38
N GLN A 151 -8.45 -3.93 -15.24
CA GLN A 151 -9.29 -2.83 -15.71
C GLN A 151 -8.91 -1.50 -15.04
N VAL A 152 -8.75 -1.48 -13.73
CA VAL A 152 -8.28 -0.28 -12.98
C VAL A 152 -6.93 0.23 -13.49
N ARG A 153 -6.05 -0.66 -13.93
CA ARG A 153 -4.75 -0.23 -14.48
C ARG A 153 -4.83 0.26 -15.91
N GLN A 154 -5.75 -0.28 -16.72
CA GLN A 154 -5.92 0.08 -18.13
C GLN A 154 -6.68 1.40 -18.30
N ASP A 155 -7.78 1.55 -17.60
CA ASP A 155 -8.62 2.76 -17.63
C ASP A 155 -9.08 3.14 -16.21
N PRO A 156 -8.18 3.70 -15.39
CA PRO A 156 -8.50 4.04 -14.01
C PRO A 156 -9.64 5.06 -13.90
N SER A 157 -9.71 6.02 -14.81
CA SER A 157 -10.70 7.09 -14.72
C SER A 157 -12.13 6.59 -14.95
N SER A 158 -12.32 5.68 -15.92
CA SER A 158 -13.63 5.07 -16.19
C SER A 158 -14.04 4.15 -15.05
N VAL A 159 -13.14 3.26 -14.62
CA VAL A 159 -13.45 2.31 -13.54
C VAL A 159 -13.72 3.05 -12.22
N ILE A 160 -12.88 3.99 -11.81
CA ILE A 160 -13.15 4.73 -10.57
C ILE A 160 -14.49 5.45 -10.63
N ARG A 161 -14.85 6.06 -11.76
CA ARG A 161 -16.16 6.72 -11.92
C ARG A 161 -17.34 5.76 -11.75
N GLU A 162 -17.24 4.53 -12.27
CA GLU A 162 -18.27 3.50 -12.12
C GLU A 162 -18.42 3.05 -10.67
N TYR A 163 -17.32 3.05 -9.93
CA TYR A 163 -17.27 2.66 -8.53
C TYR A 163 -17.40 3.82 -7.55
N LEU A 164 -17.86 4.99 -7.98
CA LEU A 164 -18.30 6.05 -7.07
C LEU A 164 -19.76 5.88 -6.68
N GLU A 165 -20.11 6.31 -5.48
CA GLU A 165 -21.50 6.48 -5.06
C GLU A 165 -22.14 7.68 -5.75
N ASP A 166 -23.42 7.90 -5.51
CA ASP A 166 -24.21 8.98 -6.14
C ASP A 166 -23.68 10.39 -5.80
N ASP A 167 -22.94 10.51 -4.70
CA ASP A 167 -22.26 11.75 -4.29
C ASP A 167 -21.05 12.10 -5.19
N GLY A 168 -20.64 11.18 -6.06
CA GLY A 168 -19.47 11.35 -6.93
C GLY A 168 -18.11 11.47 -6.18
N LEU A 169 -18.12 11.21 -4.88
CA LEU A 169 -16.99 11.39 -3.97
C LEU A 169 -16.57 10.08 -3.30
N THR A 170 -17.53 9.33 -2.79
CA THR A 170 -17.29 8.12 -2.00
C THR A 170 -17.09 6.90 -2.91
N ILE A 171 -15.99 6.18 -2.69
CA ILE A 171 -15.72 4.90 -3.35
C ILE A 171 -16.65 3.84 -2.77
N LYS A 172 -17.36 3.12 -3.64
CA LYS A 172 -18.25 2.01 -3.26
C LYS A 172 -17.49 0.93 -2.50
N ASP A 173 -18.14 0.37 -1.51
CA ASP A 173 -17.59 -0.71 -0.70
C ASP A 173 -17.16 -1.93 -1.54
N SER A 174 -17.84 -2.20 -2.65
CA SER A 174 -17.48 -3.27 -3.58
C SER A 174 -16.08 -3.12 -4.21
N LEU A 175 -15.58 -1.89 -4.39
CA LEU A 175 -14.19 -1.66 -4.80
C LEU A 175 -13.25 -1.63 -3.61
N ALA A 176 -13.62 -0.94 -2.53
CA ALA A 176 -12.80 -0.82 -1.34
C ALA A 176 -12.50 -2.19 -0.70
N ASP A 177 -13.48 -3.08 -0.66
CA ASP A 177 -13.33 -4.43 -0.11
C ASP A 177 -12.32 -5.30 -0.89
N THR A 178 -12.13 -5.07 -2.17
CA THR A 178 -11.08 -5.77 -2.93
C THR A 178 -9.65 -5.33 -2.56
N GLY A 179 -9.48 -4.26 -1.77
CA GLY A 179 -8.20 -3.63 -1.49
C GLY A 179 -7.71 -2.67 -2.59
N LEU A 180 -8.41 -2.59 -3.72
CA LEU A 180 -8.07 -1.67 -4.81
C LEU A 180 -8.43 -0.21 -4.49
N GLY A 181 -9.22 0.03 -3.44
CA GLY A 181 -9.50 1.35 -2.89
C GLY A 181 -8.46 1.83 -1.85
N ILE A 182 -7.40 1.08 -1.59
CA ILE A 182 -6.45 1.36 -0.51
C ILE A 182 -5.03 1.49 -1.07
N PRO A 183 -4.34 2.63 -0.86
CA PRO A 183 -2.97 2.78 -1.34
C PRO A 183 -1.97 1.87 -0.58
N PRO A 184 -0.85 1.51 -1.21
CA PRO A 184 -0.34 1.94 -2.51
C PRO A 184 -0.99 1.18 -3.68
N PHE A 185 -1.33 1.88 -4.74
CA PHE A 185 -2.00 1.32 -5.93
C PHE A 185 -1.03 0.75 -6.97
N HIS A 186 0.21 1.18 -6.92
CA HIS A 186 1.28 0.78 -7.84
C HIS A 186 2.66 0.98 -7.19
N PRO A 187 3.74 0.46 -7.75
CA PRO A 187 5.09 0.75 -7.29
C PRO A 187 5.37 2.27 -7.25
N ASN A 188 6.06 2.71 -6.22
CA ASN A 188 6.35 4.13 -5.95
C ASN A 188 5.10 5.03 -5.79
N CYS A 189 3.96 4.47 -5.45
CA CYS A 189 2.76 5.24 -5.12
C CYS A 189 3.03 6.14 -3.91
N ARG A 190 2.65 7.43 -4.03
CA ARG A 190 2.80 8.42 -2.96
C ARG A 190 1.47 8.91 -2.41
N THR A 191 0.38 8.24 -2.80
CA THR A 191 -0.95 8.51 -2.24
C THR A 191 -0.99 8.07 -0.79
N ARG A 192 -1.53 8.92 0.06
CA ARG A 192 -1.77 8.69 1.48
C ARG A 192 -3.26 8.75 1.78
N MET A 193 -3.62 8.40 3.00
CA MET A 193 -4.96 8.54 3.53
C MET A 193 -4.94 9.54 4.69
N GLU A 194 -6.00 10.32 4.80
CA GLU A 194 -6.22 11.26 5.90
C GLU A 194 -7.61 11.03 6.48
N GLY A 195 -7.77 11.13 7.80
CA GLY A 195 -9.09 11.05 8.42
C GLY A 195 -9.99 12.19 7.89
N TYR A 196 -11.21 11.85 7.54
CA TYR A 196 -12.20 12.82 7.06
C TYR A 196 -13.37 12.88 8.01
N PHE A 197 -13.69 14.08 8.46
CA PHE A 197 -14.92 14.40 9.20
C PHE A 197 -15.85 15.12 8.24
N ASP A 198 -17.04 14.61 8.11
CA ASP A 198 -18.12 15.36 7.49
C ASP A 198 -18.61 16.36 8.55
N TYR A 199 -18.09 17.57 8.49
CA TYR A 199 -18.69 18.68 9.24
C TYR A 199 -19.94 19.06 8.42
N LEU A 200 -21.05 18.39 8.68
CA LEU A 200 -22.35 18.93 8.27
C LEU A 200 -22.53 20.24 9.02
N ASP A 201 -22.45 21.35 8.30
CA ASP A 201 -22.90 22.67 8.72
C ASP A 201 -24.39 22.68 9.07
#